data_f6cd75bf80c89f4f78dfc06a4bc6c7ec
#
_entry.id   f6cd75bf80c89f4f78dfc06a4bc6c7ec
#
_cell.length_a   1.000
_cell.length_b   1.000
_cell.length_c   1.000
_cell.angle_alpha   90.00
_cell.angle_beta   90.00
_cell.angle_gamma   90.00
#
_symmetry.space_group_name_H-M   'P 1'
#
loop_
_entity.id
_entity.type
_entity.pdbx_description
1 polymer ?
#
loop_
_entity_poly.entity_id
_entity_poly.type
_entity_poly.pdbx_seq_one_letter_code
_entity_poly.pdbx_strand_id
1 'polypeptide(L)'
;MPGFLEEIHDVMAKIETISAGLGYPILRSNYQIKDLGVPHNIPKLQMGKCAVYLFFYQGAALKIGKVNEKSKARYSYQHYGCQARSTLAKSILADDCFSSENLDKTNVSDWIKTHTHRVDIILDSTC
;
A
#
# COMPACT_ATOMS: atom_id res chain seq x y z
N MET A 1 -8.47 -2.95 -14.27
CA MET A 1 -9.56 -2.27 -13.53
C MET A 1 -9.16 -0.84 -13.22
N PRO A 2 -9.79 0.10 -13.86
CA PRO A 2 -9.48 1.50 -13.56
C PRO A 2 -10.15 2.02 -12.28
N GLY A 3 -11.20 1.33 -11.80
CA GLY A 3 -12.08 1.87 -10.78
C GLY A 3 -11.45 2.21 -9.44
N PHE A 4 -10.54 1.38 -8.93
CA PHE A 4 -10.02 1.61 -7.58
C PHE A 4 -9.10 2.84 -7.49
N LEU A 5 -8.37 3.16 -8.56
CA LEU A 5 -7.52 4.36 -8.54
C LEU A 5 -8.38 5.63 -8.54
N GLU A 6 -9.46 5.65 -9.31
CA GLU A 6 -10.42 6.73 -9.27
C GLU A 6 -11.08 6.85 -7.91
N GLU A 7 -11.43 5.72 -7.28
CA GLU A 7 -11.97 5.71 -5.93
C GLU A 7 -11.00 6.30 -4.92
N ILE A 8 -9.71 6.01 -5.02
CA ILE A 8 -8.69 6.58 -4.15
C ILE A 8 -8.65 8.10 -4.30
N HIS A 9 -8.66 8.61 -5.52
CA HIS A 9 -8.69 10.05 -5.77
C HIS A 9 -9.95 10.69 -5.19
N ASP A 10 -11.11 10.06 -5.36
CA ASP A 10 -12.38 10.55 -4.83
C ASP A 10 -12.39 10.58 -3.31
N VAL A 11 -11.87 9.53 -2.66
CA VAL A 11 -11.79 9.45 -1.20
C VAL A 11 -10.86 10.56 -0.67
N MET A 12 -9.71 10.78 -1.32
CA MET A 12 -8.80 11.83 -0.90
C MET A 12 -9.41 13.22 -1.05
N ALA A 13 -10.19 13.46 -2.09
CA ALA A 13 -10.91 14.72 -2.25
C ALA A 13 -11.93 14.95 -1.13
N LYS A 14 -12.63 13.89 -0.72
CA LYS A 14 -13.55 13.95 0.42
C LYS A 14 -12.82 14.21 1.74
N ILE A 15 -11.65 13.60 1.93
CA ILE A 15 -10.83 13.83 3.12
C ILE A 15 -10.38 15.29 3.18
N GLU A 16 -10.00 15.90 2.06
CA GLU A 16 -9.66 17.32 2.00
C GLU A 16 -10.82 18.17 2.51
N THR A 17 -12.03 17.92 2.05
CA THR A 17 -13.23 18.66 2.42
C THR A 17 -13.54 18.49 3.91
N ILE A 18 -13.53 17.24 4.41
CA ILE A 18 -13.84 16.94 5.81
C ILE A 18 -12.80 17.54 6.74
N SER A 19 -11.52 17.39 6.44
CA SER A 19 -10.44 17.91 7.29
C SER A 19 -10.48 19.43 7.39
N ALA A 20 -10.81 20.13 6.33
CA ALA A 20 -10.98 21.58 6.35
C ALA A 20 -12.11 21.97 7.30
N GLY A 21 -13.23 21.26 7.29
CA GLY A 21 -14.36 21.51 8.19
C GLY A 21 -14.03 21.26 9.66
N LEU A 22 -13.05 20.39 9.95
CA LEU A 22 -12.61 20.07 11.30
C LEU A 22 -11.51 21.00 11.82
N GLY A 23 -11.03 21.94 11.01
CA GLY A 23 -9.97 22.85 11.40
C GLY A 23 -8.55 22.31 11.30
N TYR A 24 -8.38 21.13 10.71
CA TYR A 24 -7.07 20.51 10.48
C TYR A 24 -6.94 20.12 9.01
N PRO A 25 -6.88 21.09 8.10
CA PRO A 25 -7.00 20.80 6.67
C PRO A 25 -5.83 19.98 6.14
N ILE A 26 -6.16 18.94 5.38
CA ILE A 26 -5.22 18.22 4.53
C ILE A 26 -5.45 18.75 3.12
N LEU A 27 -4.46 19.43 2.57
CA LEU A 27 -4.56 20.05 1.26
C LEU A 27 -3.99 19.12 0.19
N ARG A 28 -4.42 19.30 -1.06
CA ARG A 28 -3.90 18.51 -2.18
C ARG A 28 -2.38 18.55 -2.26
N SER A 29 -1.76 19.68 -1.86
CA SER A 29 -0.31 19.83 -1.83
C SER A 29 0.39 19.04 -0.71
N ASN A 30 -0.36 18.52 0.27
CA ASN A 30 0.21 17.79 1.40
C ASN A 30 0.37 16.29 1.14
N TYR A 31 -0.15 15.78 0.04
CA TYR A 31 -0.07 14.35 -0.28
C TYR A 31 0.20 14.13 -1.75
N GLN A 32 0.69 12.95 -2.05
CA GLN A 32 0.92 12.50 -3.42
C GLN A 32 0.40 11.08 -3.56
N ILE A 33 -0.39 10.82 -4.58
CA ILE A 33 -0.84 9.48 -4.92
C ILE A 33 0.12 8.92 -5.95
N LYS A 34 0.82 7.82 -5.59
CA LYS A 34 1.77 7.14 -6.46
C LYS A 34 1.20 5.81 -6.89
N ASP A 35 0.88 5.69 -8.16
CA ASP A 35 0.47 4.42 -8.74
C ASP A 35 1.72 3.67 -9.20
N LEU A 36 2.13 2.67 -8.43
CA LEU A 36 3.32 1.87 -8.75
C LEU A 36 3.02 0.81 -9.82
N GLY A 37 1.74 0.51 -10.03
CA GLY A 37 1.33 -0.40 -11.09
C GLY A 37 1.47 -1.87 -10.75
N VAL A 38 1.33 -2.67 -11.79
CA VAL A 38 1.57 -4.12 -11.79
C VAL A 38 2.24 -4.48 -13.12
N PRO A 39 3.43 -5.08 -13.14
CA PRO A 39 4.30 -5.35 -11.99
C PRO A 39 4.85 -4.08 -11.35
N HIS A 40 5.34 -4.20 -10.14
CA HIS A 40 5.93 -3.05 -9.45
C HIS A 40 7.24 -3.45 -8.75
N ASN A 41 8.07 -2.45 -8.49
CA ASN A 41 9.28 -2.60 -7.67
C ASN A 41 9.00 -2.18 -6.24
N ILE A 42 9.77 -2.70 -5.30
CA ILE A 42 9.64 -2.34 -3.88
C ILE A 42 10.09 -0.89 -3.70
N PRO A 43 9.20 0.00 -3.21
CA PRO A 43 9.57 1.40 -3.00
C PRO A 43 10.29 1.62 -1.69
N LYS A 44 10.92 2.80 -1.55
CA LYS A 44 11.50 3.28 -0.31
C LYS A 44 10.76 4.53 0.14
N LEU A 45 10.49 4.63 1.44
CA LEU A 45 9.87 5.82 2.01
C LEU A 45 10.92 6.90 2.20
N GLN A 46 10.63 8.09 1.69
CA GLN A 46 11.52 9.24 1.86
C GLN A 46 11.53 9.70 3.31
N MET A 47 12.67 10.27 3.73
CA MET A 47 12.82 10.80 5.07
C MET A 47 11.79 11.91 5.33
N GLY A 48 11.22 11.92 6.52
CA GLY A 48 10.22 12.93 6.91
C GLY A 48 8.84 12.70 6.36
N LYS A 49 8.60 11.56 5.70
CA LYS A 49 7.30 11.23 5.11
C LYS A 49 6.62 10.13 5.88
N CYS A 50 5.30 10.11 5.80
CA CYS A 50 4.52 8.94 6.15
C CYS A 50 3.68 8.53 4.95
N ALA A 51 3.11 7.34 4.99
CA ALA A 51 2.41 6.81 3.84
C ALA A 51 1.28 5.87 4.25
N VAL A 52 0.30 5.80 3.36
CA VAL A 52 -0.69 4.72 3.34
C VAL A 52 -0.36 3.91 2.09
N TYR A 53 -0.20 2.59 2.25
CA TYR A 53 0.07 1.70 1.13
C TYR A 53 -1.11 0.78 0.91
N LEU A 54 -1.36 0.46 -0.34
CA LEU A 54 -2.49 -0.39 -0.74
C LEU A 54 -1.99 -1.40 -1.76
N PHE A 55 -2.33 -2.67 -1.53
CA PHE A 55 -2.07 -3.76 -2.48
C PHE A 55 -3.40 -4.29 -2.98
N PHE A 56 -3.53 -4.38 -4.29
CA PHE A 56 -4.74 -4.89 -4.94
C PHE A 56 -4.43 -6.11 -5.79
N TYR A 57 -5.37 -7.05 -5.84
CA TYR A 57 -5.29 -8.22 -6.69
C TYR A 57 -6.67 -8.52 -7.24
N GLN A 58 -6.76 -8.57 -8.58
CA GLN A 58 -8.02 -8.84 -9.28
C GLN A 58 -9.18 -7.95 -8.80
N GLY A 59 -8.88 -6.67 -8.62
CA GLY A 59 -9.89 -5.68 -8.24
C GLY A 59 -10.24 -5.62 -6.77
N ALA A 60 -9.60 -6.42 -5.92
CA ALA A 60 -9.85 -6.43 -4.48
C ALA A 60 -8.62 -5.99 -3.70
N ALA A 61 -8.83 -5.26 -2.61
CA ALA A 61 -7.75 -4.88 -1.72
C ALA A 61 -7.28 -6.08 -0.90
N LEU A 62 -5.98 -6.40 -0.98
CA LEU A 62 -5.38 -7.46 -0.17
C LEU A 62 -4.83 -6.92 1.13
N LYS A 63 -4.29 -5.70 1.11
CA LYS A 63 -3.67 -5.10 2.28
C LYS A 63 -3.74 -3.58 2.18
N ILE A 64 -4.11 -2.94 3.29
CA ILE A 64 -4.05 -1.50 3.45
C ILE A 64 -3.35 -1.24 4.77
N GLY A 65 -2.35 -0.38 4.78
CA GLY A 65 -1.63 -0.07 6.00
C GLY A 65 -1.03 1.31 5.97
N LYS A 66 -0.55 1.75 7.13
CA LYS A 66 0.09 3.06 7.28
C LYS A 66 1.45 2.89 7.92
N VAL A 67 2.38 3.77 7.57
CA VAL A 67 3.73 3.78 8.12
C VAL A 67 4.23 5.20 8.30
N ASN A 68 5.16 5.36 9.24
CA ASN A 68 5.96 6.58 9.42
C ASN A 68 7.44 6.20 9.33
N GLU A 69 8.34 7.14 9.65
CA GLU A 69 9.78 6.86 9.58
C GLU A 69 10.21 5.69 10.46
N LYS A 70 9.56 5.49 11.61
CA LYS A 70 9.92 4.41 12.53
C LYS A 70 9.52 3.03 12.00
N SER A 71 8.55 2.97 11.11
CA SER A 71 8.05 1.72 10.55
C SER A 71 8.31 1.61 9.04
N LYS A 72 9.30 2.33 8.53
CA LYS A 72 9.58 2.37 7.08
C LYS A 72 9.91 1.01 6.46
N ALA A 73 10.42 0.07 7.23
CA ALA A 73 10.70 -1.28 6.74
C ALA A 73 9.40 -1.99 6.31
N ARG A 74 8.29 -1.70 6.97
CA ARG A 74 6.99 -2.24 6.58
C ARG A 74 6.51 -1.68 5.26
N TYR A 75 6.82 -0.41 4.99
CA TYR A 75 6.54 0.21 3.71
C TYR A 75 7.33 -0.44 2.58
N SER A 76 8.61 -0.75 2.82
CA SER A 76 9.51 -1.28 1.81
C SER A 76 9.38 -2.79 1.67
N TYR A 77 10.14 -3.56 2.45
CA TYR A 77 10.33 -4.98 2.15
C TYR A 77 9.53 -5.96 3.01
N GLN A 78 9.03 -5.55 4.17
CA GLN A 78 8.46 -6.53 5.12
C GLN A 78 7.26 -7.28 4.57
N HIS A 79 6.38 -6.62 3.81
CA HIS A 79 5.21 -7.28 3.24
C HIS A 79 5.54 -8.28 2.13
N TYR A 80 6.76 -8.25 1.61
CA TYR A 80 7.20 -9.17 0.56
C TYR A 80 7.88 -10.42 1.13
N GLY A 81 7.98 -10.53 2.45
CA GLY A 81 8.63 -11.65 3.11
C GLY A 81 7.88 -12.11 4.34
N CYS A 82 8.40 -13.18 4.96
CA CYS A 82 7.73 -13.85 6.09
C CYS A 82 8.44 -13.64 7.42
N GLN A 83 9.35 -12.69 7.53
CA GLN A 83 10.17 -12.50 8.73
C GLN A 83 9.52 -11.63 9.79
N ALA A 84 8.66 -10.69 9.38
CA ALA A 84 7.92 -9.85 10.31
C ALA A 84 6.53 -10.43 10.58
N ARG A 85 5.83 -9.88 11.58
CA ARG A 85 4.46 -10.30 11.89
C ARG A 85 3.47 -9.70 10.90
N SER A 86 2.40 -10.43 10.62
CA SER A 86 1.25 -9.92 9.87
C SER A 86 1.63 -9.30 8.52
N THR A 87 2.57 -9.92 7.80
CA THR A 87 2.96 -9.44 6.49
C THR A 87 1.98 -9.93 5.42
N LEU A 88 1.93 -9.21 4.30
CA LEU A 88 1.14 -9.64 3.15
C LEU A 88 1.56 -11.03 2.68
N ALA A 89 2.88 -11.28 2.59
CA ALA A 89 3.40 -12.58 2.17
C ALA A 89 2.88 -13.71 3.05
N LYS A 90 2.91 -13.55 4.37
CA LYS A 90 2.37 -14.57 5.29
C LYS A 90 0.89 -14.79 5.07
N SER A 91 0.13 -13.72 4.89
CA SER A 91 -1.31 -13.83 4.67
C SER A 91 -1.63 -14.59 3.39
N ILE A 92 -0.89 -14.32 2.32
CA ILE A 92 -1.06 -15.01 1.04
C ILE A 92 -0.73 -16.49 1.17
N LEU A 93 0.38 -16.83 1.83
CA LEU A 93 0.78 -18.23 1.99
C LEU A 93 -0.19 -19.04 2.86
N ALA A 94 -0.89 -18.38 3.77
CA ALA A 94 -1.86 -19.03 4.65
C ALA A 94 -3.27 -19.10 4.06
N ASP A 95 -3.54 -18.41 2.95
CA ASP A 95 -4.88 -18.29 2.37
C ASP A 95 -5.07 -19.32 1.25
N ASP A 96 -6.07 -20.18 1.42
CA ASP A 96 -6.39 -21.22 0.43
C ASP A 96 -6.77 -20.66 -0.94
N CYS A 97 -7.21 -19.40 -1.00
CA CYS A 97 -7.54 -18.77 -2.28
C CYS A 97 -6.35 -18.69 -3.23
N PHE A 98 -5.12 -18.76 -2.70
CA PHE A 98 -3.90 -18.73 -3.51
C PHE A 98 -3.25 -20.09 -3.70
N SER A 99 -3.91 -21.17 -3.31
CA SER A 99 -3.33 -22.51 -3.35
C SER A 99 -2.94 -22.97 -4.75
N SER A 100 -3.69 -22.53 -5.76
CA SER A 100 -3.40 -22.88 -7.17
C SER A 100 -2.14 -22.20 -7.73
N GLU A 101 -1.61 -21.18 -7.02
CA GLU A 101 -0.43 -20.44 -7.47
C GLU A 101 0.88 -21.10 -7.08
N ASN A 102 0.85 -22.17 -6.29
CA ASN A 102 2.03 -22.91 -5.84
C ASN A 102 3.08 -22.02 -5.17
N LEU A 103 2.63 -21.17 -4.26
CA LEU A 103 3.50 -20.19 -3.59
C LEU A 103 4.15 -20.77 -2.34
N ASP A 104 5.38 -20.33 -2.08
CA ASP A 104 6.14 -20.66 -0.88
C ASP A 104 7.01 -19.45 -0.47
N LYS A 105 7.82 -19.64 0.57
CA LYS A 105 8.68 -18.56 1.09
C LYS A 105 9.73 -18.10 0.07
N THR A 106 10.06 -18.92 -0.92
CA THR A 106 11.10 -18.59 -1.91
C THR A 106 10.58 -17.81 -3.09
N ASN A 107 9.30 -17.95 -3.44
CA ASN A 107 8.74 -17.30 -4.63
C ASN A 107 7.66 -16.26 -4.36
N VAL A 108 7.17 -16.14 -3.12
CA VAL A 108 6.05 -15.25 -2.81
C VAL A 108 6.41 -13.78 -3.04
N SER A 109 7.66 -13.39 -2.79
CA SER A 109 8.10 -12.01 -3.04
C SER A 109 7.95 -11.61 -4.49
N ASP A 110 8.44 -12.44 -5.40
CA ASP A 110 8.32 -12.18 -6.83
C ASP A 110 6.87 -12.20 -7.29
N TRP A 111 6.07 -13.11 -6.73
CA TRP A 111 4.65 -13.18 -7.07
C TRP A 111 3.94 -11.88 -6.69
N ILE A 112 4.18 -11.35 -5.48
CA ILE A 112 3.58 -10.09 -5.05
C ILE A 112 3.95 -8.95 -6.01
N LYS A 113 5.23 -8.85 -6.36
CA LYS A 113 5.72 -7.79 -7.26
C LYS A 113 5.12 -7.89 -8.67
N THR A 114 4.87 -9.10 -9.15
CA THR A 114 4.42 -9.30 -10.53
C THR A 114 2.91 -9.39 -10.68
N HIS A 115 2.17 -9.73 -9.63
CA HIS A 115 0.74 -9.99 -9.70
C HIS A 115 -0.12 -9.01 -8.94
N THR A 116 0.43 -8.23 -8.01
CA THR A 116 -0.37 -7.24 -7.27
C THR A 116 -0.12 -5.84 -7.79
N HIS A 117 -1.17 -5.03 -7.77
CA HIS A 117 -1.10 -3.62 -8.11
C HIS A 117 -0.91 -2.84 -6.81
N ARG A 118 0.18 -2.09 -6.71
CA ARG A 118 0.45 -1.29 -5.52
C ARG A 118 0.21 0.19 -5.79
N VAL A 119 -0.50 0.85 -4.88
CA VAL A 119 -0.72 2.28 -4.89
C VAL A 119 -0.33 2.82 -3.51
N ASP A 120 0.43 3.90 -3.48
CA ASP A 120 0.85 4.53 -2.24
C ASP A 120 0.34 5.97 -2.18
N ILE A 121 -0.11 6.39 -0.98
CA ILE A 121 -0.44 7.78 -0.69
C ILE A 121 0.65 8.29 0.24
N ILE A 122 1.48 9.21 -0.25
CA ILE A 122 2.61 9.77 0.50
C ILE A 122 2.17 11.09 1.11
N LEU A 123 2.41 11.25 2.41
CA LEU A 123 2.04 12.45 3.17
C LEU A 123 3.29 13.18 3.63
N ASP A 124 3.22 14.52 3.58
CA ASP A 124 4.38 15.38 3.85
C ASP A 124 4.74 15.52 5.31
N SER A 125 3.81 15.28 6.20
CA SER A 125 4.04 15.54 7.60
C SER A 125 3.99 14.28 8.44
N THR A 126 4.48 14.41 9.65
CA THR A 126 4.35 13.36 10.66
C THR A 126 2.87 13.09 10.92
N CYS A 127 2.50 11.87 10.76
CA CYS A 127 1.14 11.43 11.05
C CYS A 127 0.89 11.34 12.55
#